data_77e4a6d6cbf4a034236ac65047f837dc
#
_entry.id   77e4a6d6cbf4a034236ac65047f837dc
#
_cell.length_a   1.000
_cell.length_b   1.000
_cell.length_c   1.000
_cell.angle_alpha   90.00
_cell.angle_beta   90.00
_cell.angle_gamma   90.00
#
_symmetry.space_group_name_H-M   'P 1'
#
loop_
_entity.id
_entity.type
_entity.pdbx_description
1 polymer ?
#
loop_
_entity_poly.entity_id
_entity_poly.type
_entity_poly.pdbx_seq_one_letter_code
_entity_poly.pdbx_strand_id
1 'polypeptide(L)'
;MSKSQFSLSTVFSLIATVSALTACGGGGSDTPATTGPSAEGVYGGTLTGSPSTAFNLLVLDNGDYWSMYGTQGASVFGVAGFVQGTGTSSNGSFTSVNGKDFGVFPAVSGSVSATYNATAKTISGTTTSTSGTSTFNGGPIAGSLYNYDAAATLSTVAGAWTTTSLTGETVTISIAASGAFTAVSSGGCHFSGTIAPRASGKNVFNTSLTFGLAPCALPNQNATGIAVAYPLTTGRTQLIVAVTDAARTVGAAVVGTR
;
A
#
# COMPACT_ATOMS: atom_id res chain seq x y z
N MET A 1 -41.62 -12.02 60.46
CA MET A 1 -40.74 -12.12 61.62
C MET A 1 -39.43 -11.48 61.22
N SER A 2 -39.28 -10.31 61.68
CA SER A 2 -38.57 -9.75 62.81
C SER A 2 -37.20 -9.32 62.42
N LYS A 3 -37.05 -8.04 62.24
CA LYS A 3 -36.48 -6.99 63.09
C LYS A 3 -34.96 -6.83 62.78
N SER A 4 -34.56 -5.62 62.25
CA SER A 4 -34.22 -4.45 63.07
C SER A 4 -32.76 -4.59 63.55
N GLN A 5 -31.85 -3.64 63.50
CA GLN A 5 -31.86 -2.20 63.79
C GLN A 5 -30.38 -1.72 63.70
N PHE A 6 -30.17 -0.49 63.26
CA PHE A 6 -29.38 0.61 63.86
C PHE A 6 -27.97 0.38 64.42
N SER A 7 -27.01 1.21 64.04
CA SER A 7 -26.55 2.38 64.79
C SER A 7 -25.24 2.93 64.18
N LEU A 8 -25.18 4.15 63.72
CA LEU A 8 -24.72 5.40 64.37
C LEU A 8 -23.16 5.55 64.48
N SER A 9 -22.71 6.50 63.73
CA SER A 9 -21.71 7.55 64.03
C SER A 9 -20.44 7.23 64.81
N THR A 10 -19.30 7.60 64.19
CA THR A 10 -18.35 8.46 64.89
C THR A 10 -17.46 9.24 63.86
N VAL A 11 -17.58 10.56 63.94
CA VAL A 11 -16.71 11.56 63.32
C VAL A 11 -15.43 11.56 64.11
N PHE A 12 -14.27 11.40 63.37
CA PHE A 12 -12.97 11.78 63.93
C PHE A 12 -12.27 12.69 62.91
N SER A 13 -12.31 13.98 63.21
CA SER A 13 -11.41 14.99 62.68
C SER A 13 -9.98 14.68 63.14
N LEU A 14 -9.06 14.51 62.19
CA LEU A 14 -7.64 14.62 62.49
C LEU A 14 -7.04 15.58 61.49
N ILE A 15 -6.67 16.74 61.98
CA ILE A 15 -5.85 17.75 61.36
C ILE A 15 -4.42 17.17 61.31
N ALA A 16 -3.87 17.00 60.14
CA ALA A 16 -2.45 16.69 59.98
C ALA A 16 -1.83 17.65 58.96
N THR A 17 -0.91 18.35 59.44
CA THR A 17 -0.02 19.38 58.95
C THR A 17 0.55 19.12 57.54
N VAL A 18 0.41 20.13 56.69
CA VAL A 18 1.04 20.24 55.36
C VAL A 18 2.55 20.43 55.58
N SER A 19 3.33 19.43 55.25
CA SER A 19 4.76 19.57 55.00
C SER A 19 5.00 19.77 53.51
N ALA A 20 5.26 20.99 53.11
CA ALA A 20 5.71 21.33 51.77
C ALA A 20 7.11 20.79 51.53
N LEU A 21 7.21 19.64 50.90
CA LEU A 21 8.48 19.21 50.23
C LEU A 21 8.49 19.82 48.84
N THR A 22 9.25 20.87 48.67
CA THR A 22 9.65 21.35 47.34
C THR A 22 10.62 20.35 46.76
N ALA A 23 10.12 19.33 46.06
CA ALA A 23 10.89 18.52 45.15
C ALA A 23 11.08 19.32 43.88
N CYS A 24 12.27 19.86 43.69
CA CYS A 24 12.75 20.34 42.41
C CYS A 24 12.97 19.11 41.50
N GLY A 25 11.90 18.65 40.88
CA GLY A 25 11.89 17.63 39.85
C GLY A 25 11.78 18.32 38.51
N GLY A 26 12.83 18.27 37.69
CA GLY A 26 12.79 18.73 36.33
C GLY A 26 11.68 18.03 35.57
N GLY A 27 10.62 18.75 35.29
CA GLY A 27 9.56 18.32 34.39
C GLY A 27 10.13 18.24 32.97
N GLY A 28 10.60 17.07 32.58
CA GLY A 28 10.67 16.73 31.17
C GLY A 28 9.24 16.77 30.66
N SER A 29 8.89 17.81 29.93
CA SER A 29 7.70 17.79 29.09
C SER A 29 7.93 16.71 28.05
N ASP A 30 7.35 15.53 28.26
CA ASP A 30 7.13 14.56 27.19
C ASP A 30 6.15 15.22 26.21
N THR A 31 6.68 16.13 25.39
CA THR A 31 6.02 16.56 24.19
C THR A 31 5.90 15.28 23.34
N PRO A 32 4.69 14.82 23.00
CA PRO A 32 4.56 13.69 22.09
C PRO A 32 5.43 14.00 20.88
N ALA A 33 6.37 13.10 20.57
CA ALA A 33 7.19 13.25 19.37
C ALA A 33 6.20 13.43 18.21
N THR A 34 6.13 14.63 17.67
CA THR A 34 5.37 14.90 16.45
C THR A 34 6.07 14.07 15.38
N THR A 35 5.51 12.90 15.09
CA THR A 35 5.91 12.14 13.91
C THR A 35 5.74 13.08 12.73
N GLY A 36 6.85 13.47 12.10
CA GLY A 36 6.83 14.32 10.91
C GLY A 36 5.96 13.68 9.82
N PRO A 37 5.63 14.42 8.74
CA PRO A 37 4.78 13.90 7.67
C PRO A 37 5.33 12.57 7.16
N SER A 38 4.44 11.61 6.91
CA SER A 38 4.79 10.26 6.45
C SER A 38 5.29 10.24 5.00
N ALA A 39 5.87 9.12 4.57
CA ALA A 39 6.20 8.85 3.17
C ALA A 39 4.96 8.55 2.31
N GLU A 40 3.76 8.68 2.87
CA GLU A 40 2.50 8.43 2.17
C GLU A 40 2.42 9.21 0.85
N GLY A 41 2.06 8.52 -0.24
CA GLY A 41 1.96 9.14 -1.55
C GLY A 41 2.36 8.21 -2.68
N VAL A 42 2.52 8.82 -3.85
CA VAL A 42 2.88 8.15 -5.10
C VAL A 42 4.16 8.76 -5.65
N TYR A 43 5.06 7.89 -6.09
CA TYR A 43 6.37 8.26 -6.61
C TYR A 43 6.67 7.44 -7.86
N GLY A 44 7.31 8.05 -8.83
CA GLY A 44 7.87 7.36 -10.00
C GLY A 44 9.30 7.77 -10.23
N GLY A 45 10.11 6.91 -10.82
CA GLY A 45 11.49 7.24 -11.03
C GLY A 45 12.34 6.13 -11.62
N THR A 46 13.63 6.21 -11.37
CA THR A 46 14.65 5.34 -11.94
C THR A 46 15.17 4.32 -10.95
N LEU A 47 15.55 3.15 -11.47
CA LEU A 47 16.25 2.07 -10.77
C LEU A 47 17.65 1.89 -11.38
N THR A 48 18.62 1.57 -10.51
CA THR A 48 19.96 1.15 -10.91
C THR A 48 20.38 -0.09 -10.12
N GLY A 49 21.21 -0.94 -10.72
CA GLY A 49 21.56 -2.24 -10.14
C GLY A 49 20.47 -3.31 -10.32
N SER A 50 19.54 -3.09 -11.26
CA SER A 50 18.43 -3.99 -11.61
C SER A 50 18.32 -4.04 -13.14
N PRO A 51 17.82 -5.15 -13.71
CA PRO A 51 17.45 -5.21 -15.15
C PRO A 51 16.33 -4.21 -15.49
N SER A 52 15.42 -3.92 -14.53
CA SER A 52 14.42 -2.87 -14.68
C SER A 52 15.04 -1.50 -14.44
N THR A 53 14.60 -0.51 -15.22
CA THR A 53 15.18 0.84 -15.21
C THR A 53 14.28 1.87 -14.55
N ALA A 54 13.00 1.54 -14.29
CA ALA A 54 12.01 2.45 -13.75
C ALA A 54 11.12 1.76 -12.71
N PHE A 55 10.52 2.58 -11.83
CA PHE A 55 9.54 2.13 -10.85
C PHE A 55 8.40 3.13 -10.68
N ASN A 56 7.25 2.63 -10.24
CA ASN A 56 6.15 3.39 -9.66
C ASN A 56 5.85 2.84 -8.28
N LEU A 57 5.97 3.66 -7.26
CA LEU A 57 5.79 3.30 -5.84
C LEU A 57 4.56 4.00 -5.30
N LEU A 58 3.72 3.25 -4.62
CA LEU A 58 2.62 3.72 -3.80
C LEU A 58 2.92 3.37 -2.34
N VAL A 59 2.93 4.37 -1.47
CA VAL A 59 2.97 4.19 0.00
C VAL A 59 1.63 4.63 0.55
N LEU A 60 0.95 3.74 1.25
CA LEU A 60 -0.39 3.94 1.80
C LEU A 60 -0.35 4.60 3.18
N ASP A 61 -1.49 5.07 3.63
CA ASP A 61 -1.75 5.70 4.92
C ASP A 61 -1.32 4.84 6.13
N ASN A 62 -1.39 3.51 5.99
CA ASN A 62 -1.00 2.55 7.03
C ASN A 62 0.47 2.07 6.93
N GLY A 63 1.25 2.63 6.02
CA GLY A 63 2.64 2.23 5.77
C GLY A 63 2.81 1.04 4.82
N ASP A 64 1.74 0.38 4.37
CA ASP A 64 1.85 -0.61 3.30
C ASP A 64 2.35 0.06 2.03
N TYR A 65 3.20 -0.62 1.30
CA TYR A 65 3.68 -0.11 0.03
C TYR A 65 3.62 -1.16 -1.09
N TRP A 66 3.43 -0.65 -2.31
CA TRP A 66 3.39 -1.40 -3.54
C TRP A 66 4.29 -0.70 -4.55
N SER A 67 5.36 -1.34 -4.95
CA SER A 67 6.32 -0.81 -5.93
C SER A 67 6.29 -1.68 -7.18
N MET A 68 5.72 -1.16 -8.25
CA MET A 68 5.84 -1.76 -9.58
C MET A 68 7.19 -1.37 -10.15
N TYR A 69 7.92 -2.31 -10.74
CA TYR A 69 9.17 -2.04 -11.45
C TYR A 69 9.14 -2.61 -12.87
N GLY A 70 9.89 -1.98 -13.75
CA GLY A 70 9.91 -2.34 -15.16
C GLY A 70 10.62 -1.30 -16.03
N THR A 71 9.98 -0.93 -17.14
CA THR A 71 10.50 0.06 -18.08
C THR A 71 9.48 1.17 -18.31
N GLN A 72 9.96 2.41 -18.32
CA GLN A 72 9.14 3.56 -18.68
C GLN A 72 9.12 3.67 -20.20
N GLY A 73 7.97 3.39 -20.80
CA GLY A 73 7.71 3.68 -22.20
C GLY A 73 7.26 5.13 -22.41
N ALA A 74 7.16 5.54 -23.66
CA ALA A 74 6.75 6.91 -24.03
C ALA A 74 5.32 7.27 -23.54
N SER A 75 4.43 6.29 -23.42
CA SER A 75 3.03 6.51 -23.09
C SER A 75 2.51 5.62 -21.95
N VAL A 76 3.20 4.56 -21.61
CA VAL A 76 2.75 3.56 -20.62
C VAL A 76 3.95 3.01 -19.86
N PHE A 77 3.72 2.70 -18.60
CA PHE A 77 4.68 1.99 -17.79
C PHE A 77 4.52 0.48 -18.01
N GLY A 78 5.58 -0.16 -18.52
CA GLY A 78 5.64 -1.62 -18.69
C GLY A 78 6.10 -2.28 -17.39
N VAL A 79 5.22 -3.04 -16.74
CA VAL A 79 5.51 -3.71 -15.47
C VAL A 79 6.17 -5.06 -15.71
N ALA A 80 7.34 -5.28 -15.12
CA ALA A 80 8.06 -6.57 -15.12
C ALA A 80 7.85 -7.35 -13.81
N GLY A 81 7.52 -6.65 -12.71
CA GLY A 81 7.27 -7.26 -11.40
C GLY A 81 6.84 -6.21 -10.39
N PHE A 82 6.60 -6.66 -9.16
CA PHE A 82 6.28 -5.75 -8.07
C PHE A 82 6.82 -6.24 -6.72
N VAL A 83 7.09 -5.27 -5.85
CA VAL A 83 7.43 -5.51 -4.44
C VAL A 83 6.27 -5.01 -3.58
N GLN A 84 5.86 -5.81 -2.61
CA GLN A 84 4.89 -5.42 -1.59
C GLN A 84 5.49 -5.61 -0.21
N GLY A 85 5.20 -4.69 0.71
CA GLY A 85 5.63 -4.75 2.09
C GLY A 85 4.94 -3.70 2.94
N THR A 86 5.37 -3.63 4.20
CA THR A 86 4.98 -2.59 5.15
C THR A 86 6.23 -1.88 5.65
N GLY A 87 6.23 -0.57 5.66
CA GLY A 87 7.34 0.26 6.12
C GLY A 87 6.92 1.25 7.20
N THR A 88 7.91 1.80 7.86
CA THR A 88 7.75 2.84 8.88
C THR A 88 8.38 4.14 8.40
N SER A 89 7.61 5.22 8.51
CA SER A 89 8.05 6.58 8.21
C SER A 89 8.40 7.31 9.51
N SER A 90 9.59 7.91 9.57
CA SER A 90 10.02 8.74 10.70
C SER A 90 11.02 9.80 10.23
N ASN A 91 10.73 11.06 10.47
CA ASN A 91 11.65 12.18 10.25
C ASN A 91 12.34 12.19 8.87
N GLY A 92 11.58 11.94 7.79
CA GLY A 92 12.13 11.88 6.45
C GLY A 92 12.82 10.56 6.08
N SER A 93 12.82 9.57 6.96
CA SER A 93 13.33 8.22 6.71
C SER A 93 12.20 7.23 6.58
N PHE A 94 12.27 6.33 5.58
CA PHE A 94 11.35 5.22 5.37
C PHE A 94 12.11 3.91 5.36
N THR A 95 11.72 2.97 6.22
CA THR A 95 12.37 1.66 6.35
C THR A 95 11.36 0.52 6.33
N SER A 96 11.75 -0.60 5.72
CA SER A 96 10.99 -1.85 5.72
C SER A 96 11.93 -3.04 5.77
N VAL A 97 11.55 -4.07 6.50
CA VAL A 97 12.30 -5.35 6.62
C VAL A 97 11.50 -6.54 6.12
N ASN A 98 10.28 -6.32 5.63
CA ASN A 98 9.35 -7.38 5.24
C ASN A 98 8.90 -7.29 3.77
N GLY A 99 9.64 -6.57 2.94
CA GLY A 99 9.38 -6.51 1.51
C GLY A 99 9.43 -7.90 0.86
N LYS A 100 8.55 -8.15 -0.09
CA LYS A 100 8.59 -9.34 -0.95
C LYS A 100 8.47 -8.94 -2.41
N ASP A 101 9.38 -9.46 -3.22
CA ASP A 101 9.40 -9.31 -4.68
C ASP A 101 8.64 -10.46 -5.34
N PHE A 102 7.59 -10.12 -6.08
CA PHE A 102 6.71 -11.03 -6.80
C PHE A 102 6.96 -11.03 -8.32
N GLY A 103 7.99 -10.37 -8.80
CA GLY A 103 8.44 -10.48 -10.19
C GLY A 103 9.31 -11.70 -10.45
N VAL A 104 9.65 -12.44 -9.39
CA VAL A 104 10.40 -13.69 -9.43
C VAL A 104 9.64 -14.78 -8.67
N PHE A 105 9.85 -16.01 -9.06
CA PHE A 105 9.25 -17.17 -8.39
C PHE A 105 10.33 -18.15 -7.92
N PRO A 106 10.30 -18.60 -6.65
CA PRO A 106 9.42 -18.13 -5.57
C PRO A 106 9.68 -16.67 -5.19
N ALA A 107 8.69 -16.02 -4.54
CA ALA A 107 8.81 -14.63 -4.11
C ALA A 107 9.99 -14.42 -3.15
N VAL A 108 10.81 -13.42 -3.39
CA VAL A 108 12.06 -13.15 -2.65
C VAL A 108 11.83 -12.07 -1.61
N SER A 109 12.28 -12.35 -0.37
CA SER A 109 12.24 -11.36 0.71
C SER A 109 13.36 -10.33 0.60
N GLY A 110 13.06 -9.10 1.00
CA GLY A 110 14.01 -8.01 0.98
C GLY A 110 13.67 -6.90 1.97
N SER A 111 14.56 -5.93 2.06
CA SER A 111 14.42 -4.73 2.88
C SER A 111 14.51 -3.47 2.03
N VAL A 112 13.96 -2.38 2.55
CA VAL A 112 14.03 -1.04 1.96
C VAL A 112 14.58 -0.08 2.99
N SER A 113 15.51 0.78 2.56
CA SER A 113 15.98 1.93 3.34
C SER A 113 15.98 3.15 2.43
N ALA A 114 15.23 4.19 2.80
CA ALA A 114 15.04 5.37 1.97
C ALA A 114 14.95 6.65 2.80
N THR A 115 15.25 7.76 2.16
CA THR A 115 14.90 9.11 2.60
C THR A 115 13.81 9.66 1.71
N TYR A 116 12.90 10.44 2.29
CA TYR A 116 11.82 11.09 1.54
C TYR A 116 11.63 12.54 1.95
N ASN A 117 11.06 13.31 1.02
CA ASN A 117 10.55 14.64 1.28
C ASN A 117 9.05 14.66 0.95
N ALA A 118 8.21 14.73 1.99
CA ALA A 118 6.76 14.68 1.84
C ALA A 118 6.19 15.90 1.10
N THR A 119 6.82 17.07 1.21
CA THR A 119 6.40 18.29 0.52
C THR A 119 6.79 18.28 -0.96
N ALA A 120 8.04 17.94 -1.25
CA ALA A 120 8.54 17.85 -2.62
C ALA A 120 8.07 16.57 -3.34
N LYS A 121 7.46 15.62 -2.62
CA LYS A 121 7.06 14.30 -3.13
C LYS A 121 8.22 13.57 -3.79
N THR A 122 9.38 13.55 -3.11
CA THR A 122 10.56 12.80 -3.56
C THR A 122 10.92 11.71 -2.58
N ILE A 123 11.47 10.62 -3.09
CA ILE A 123 11.97 9.49 -2.31
C ILE A 123 13.19 8.88 -2.99
N SER A 124 14.22 8.55 -2.23
CA SER A 124 15.41 7.88 -2.75
C SER A 124 15.99 6.92 -1.74
N GLY A 125 16.56 5.82 -2.20
CA GLY A 125 17.08 4.82 -1.29
C GLY A 125 17.57 3.55 -1.98
N THR A 126 17.63 2.49 -1.18
CA THR A 126 18.09 1.17 -1.61
C THR A 126 17.09 0.09 -1.24
N THR A 127 17.01 -0.92 -2.09
CA THR A 127 16.40 -2.22 -1.77
C THR A 127 17.49 -3.26 -1.70
N THR A 128 17.42 -4.15 -0.73
CA THR A 128 18.39 -5.24 -0.56
C THR A 128 17.65 -6.55 -0.41
N SER A 129 18.04 -7.56 -1.19
CA SER A 129 17.50 -8.93 -1.13
C SER A 129 18.65 -9.92 -1.31
N THR A 130 18.33 -11.20 -1.28
CA THR A 130 19.30 -12.26 -1.62
C THR A 130 19.78 -12.19 -3.08
N SER A 131 18.99 -11.53 -3.95
CA SER A 131 19.36 -11.34 -5.37
C SER A 131 20.31 -10.14 -5.59
N GLY A 132 20.57 -9.32 -4.56
CA GLY A 132 21.46 -8.17 -4.63
C GLY A 132 20.83 -6.89 -4.08
N THR A 133 21.50 -5.78 -4.37
CA THR A 133 21.09 -4.43 -3.97
C THR A 133 20.80 -3.59 -5.21
N SER A 134 19.67 -2.89 -5.18
CA SER A 134 19.32 -1.90 -6.19
C SER A 134 19.12 -0.54 -5.53
N THR A 135 19.44 0.53 -6.21
CA THR A 135 19.16 1.90 -5.76
C THR A 135 18.02 2.50 -6.57
N PHE A 136 17.24 3.36 -5.94
CA PHE A 136 16.13 4.05 -6.59
C PHE A 136 16.13 5.54 -6.28
N ASN A 137 15.65 6.33 -7.23
CA ASN A 137 15.45 7.76 -7.09
C ASN A 137 14.14 8.14 -7.77
N GLY A 138 13.20 8.73 -7.02
CA GLY A 138 11.85 9.01 -7.48
C GLY A 138 11.31 10.35 -7.03
N GLY A 139 10.34 10.81 -7.81
CA GLY A 139 9.57 12.02 -7.61
C GLY A 139 8.15 11.84 -8.14
N PRO A 140 7.46 12.91 -8.55
CA PRO A 140 6.17 12.80 -9.23
C PRO A 140 6.26 11.91 -10.47
N ILE A 141 5.25 11.07 -10.72
CA ILE A 141 5.24 10.15 -11.87
C ILE A 141 5.20 10.96 -13.17
N ALA A 142 6.21 10.82 -14.00
CA ALA A 142 6.29 11.52 -15.28
C ALA A 142 5.13 11.12 -16.22
N GLY A 143 4.54 12.11 -16.90
CA GLY A 143 3.45 11.88 -17.85
C GLY A 143 2.12 11.43 -17.22
N SER A 144 1.98 11.48 -15.91
CA SER A 144 0.76 11.14 -15.18
C SER A 144 0.07 12.39 -14.64
N LEU A 145 -1.26 12.42 -14.74
CA LEU A 145 -2.14 13.39 -14.09
C LEU A 145 -2.76 12.82 -12.80
N TYR A 146 -2.20 11.74 -12.28
CA TYR A 146 -2.70 11.07 -11.10
C TYR A 146 -2.56 11.93 -9.85
N ASN A 147 -3.68 12.18 -9.20
CA ASN A 147 -3.73 12.87 -7.91
C ASN A 147 -4.06 11.87 -6.81
N TYR A 148 -3.07 11.50 -6.02
CA TYR A 148 -3.22 10.57 -4.89
C TYR A 148 -4.18 11.09 -3.82
N ASP A 149 -4.19 12.40 -3.59
CA ASP A 149 -4.98 13.03 -2.51
C ASP A 149 -6.46 13.24 -2.90
N ALA A 150 -6.84 12.98 -4.15
CA ALA A 150 -8.25 12.97 -4.56
C ALA A 150 -8.94 11.68 -4.08
N ALA A 151 -10.26 11.72 -3.89
CA ALA A 151 -11.02 10.52 -3.58
C ALA A 151 -11.12 9.59 -4.80
N ALA A 152 -10.93 8.28 -4.58
CA ALA A 152 -11.16 7.28 -5.60
C ALA A 152 -12.65 7.20 -5.97
N THR A 153 -12.96 7.13 -7.27
CA THR A 153 -14.33 6.96 -7.77
C THR A 153 -14.43 5.76 -8.68
N LEU A 154 -15.44 4.91 -8.46
CA LEU A 154 -15.61 3.68 -9.25
C LEU A 154 -15.77 3.93 -10.75
N SER A 155 -16.28 5.09 -11.15
CA SER A 155 -16.39 5.48 -12.57
C SER A 155 -15.05 5.52 -13.31
N THR A 156 -13.92 5.71 -12.60
CA THR A 156 -12.58 5.72 -13.21
C THR A 156 -12.11 4.33 -13.62
N VAL A 157 -12.59 3.29 -12.94
CA VAL A 157 -12.21 1.89 -13.19
C VAL A 157 -13.31 1.07 -13.85
N ALA A 158 -14.59 1.45 -13.72
CA ALA A 158 -15.73 0.73 -14.28
C ALA A 158 -15.65 0.61 -15.80
N GLY A 159 -16.13 -0.52 -16.32
CA GLY A 159 -16.14 -0.85 -17.76
C GLY A 159 -15.19 -1.98 -18.12
N ALA A 160 -14.99 -2.17 -19.42
CA ALA A 160 -14.12 -3.21 -19.96
C ALA A 160 -12.66 -2.75 -20.03
N TRP A 161 -11.77 -3.66 -19.69
CA TRP A 161 -10.33 -3.49 -19.77
C TRP A 161 -9.69 -4.69 -20.45
N THR A 162 -8.73 -4.42 -21.30
CA THR A 162 -7.77 -5.42 -21.79
C THR A 162 -6.42 -5.12 -21.15
N THR A 163 -5.92 -6.07 -20.39
CA THR A 163 -4.71 -5.94 -19.59
C THR A 163 -3.73 -7.05 -19.92
N THR A 164 -2.48 -6.89 -19.52
CA THR A 164 -1.44 -7.93 -19.61
C THR A 164 -1.00 -8.30 -18.20
N SER A 165 -0.89 -9.60 -17.91
CA SER A 165 -0.36 -10.13 -16.65
C SER A 165 1.18 -10.08 -16.64
N LEU A 166 1.81 -10.30 -15.48
CA LEU A 166 3.27 -10.43 -15.35
C LEU A 166 3.84 -11.60 -16.18
N THR A 167 3.03 -12.62 -16.46
CA THR A 167 3.42 -13.77 -17.29
C THR A 167 3.22 -13.54 -18.79
N GLY A 168 2.75 -12.34 -19.17
CA GLY A 168 2.50 -11.98 -20.57
C GLY A 168 1.14 -12.41 -21.11
N GLU A 169 0.27 -13.01 -20.30
CA GLU A 169 -1.08 -13.36 -20.73
C GLU A 169 -1.96 -12.11 -20.88
N THR A 170 -2.78 -12.11 -21.92
CA THR A 170 -3.86 -11.13 -22.02
C THR A 170 -4.95 -11.47 -21.01
N VAL A 171 -5.40 -10.49 -20.25
CA VAL A 171 -6.49 -10.63 -19.29
C VAL A 171 -7.58 -9.62 -19.63
N THR A 172 -8.78 -10.11 -19.93
CA THR A 172 -9.97 -9.29 -20.13
C THR A 172 -10.71 -9.16 -18.80
N ILE A 173 -10.96 -7.93 -18.36
CA ILE A 173 -11.66 -7.62 -17.10
C ILE A 173 -12.90 -6.80 -17.41
N SER A 174 -14.02 -7.15 -16.82
CA SER A 174 -15.26 -6.37 -16.85
C SER A 174 -15.60 -5.91 -15.42
N ILE A 175 -15.55 -4.61 -15.17
CA ILE A 175 -15.81 -3.99 -13.85
C ILE A 175 -17.17 -3.29 -13.92
N ALA A 176 -18.11 -3.73 -13.10
CA ALA A 176 -19.42 -3.09 -12.96
C ALA A 176 -19.30 -1.72 -12.23
N ALA A 177 -20.32 -0.88 -12.36
CA ALA A 177 -20.39 0.40 -11.63
C ALA A 177 -20.38 0.24 -10.10
N SER A 178 -20.76 -0.94 -9.60
CA SER A 178 -20.68 -1.31 -8.18
C SER A 178 -19.26 -1.69 -7.71
N GLY A 179 -18.29 -1.84 -8.64
CA GLY A 179 -16.96 -2.35 -8.37
C GLY A 179 -16.83 -3.88 -8.39
N ALA A 180 -17.92 -4.62 -8.53
CA ALA A 180 -17.85 -6.06 -8.79
C ALA A 180 -17.22 -6.30 -10.16
N PHE A 181 -16.35 -7.31 -10.29
CA PHE A 181 -15.72 -7.61 -11.56
C PHE A 181 -15.62 -9.11 -11.85
N THR A 182 -15.54 -9.43 -13.12
CA THR A 182 -15.16 -10.74 -13.63
C THR A 182 -14.01 -10.59 -14.60
N ALA A 183 -13.15 -11.59 -14.66
CA ALA A 183 -11.99 -11.58 -15.54
C ALA A 183 -11.68 -12.97 -16.09
N VAL A 184 -11.04 -13.00 -17.25
CA VAL A 184 -10.54 -14.21 -17.88
C VAL A 184 -9.19 -13.94 -18.53
N SER A 185 -8.21 -14.83 -18.31
CA SER A 185 -6.92 -14.79 -18.99
C SER A 185 -6.97 -15.59 -20.29
N SER A 186 -6.07 -15.27 -21.22
CA SER A 186 -5.88 -16.05 -22.45
C SER A 186 -5.48 -17.50 -22.19
N GLY A 187 -4.91 -17.80 -21.03
CA GLY A 187 -4.65 -19.16 -20.55
C GLY A 187 -5.87 -19.88 -19.97
N GLY A 188 -7.05 -19.24 -19.95
CA GLY A 188 -8.30 -19.85 -19.48
C GLY A 188 -8.55 -19.74 -17.97
N CYS A 189 -7.73 -19.00 -17.22
CA CYS A 189 -8.00 -18.72 -15.81
C CYS A 189 -9.14 -17.72 -15.69
N HIS A 190 -10.24 -18.11 -15.03
CA HIS A 190 -11.34 -17.25 -14.66
C HIS A 190 -11.19 -16.81 -13.20
N PHE A 191 -11.43 -15.55 -12.92
CA PHE A 191 -11.46 -15.03 -11.56
C PHE A 191 -12.46 -13.89 -11.43
N SER A 192 -12.92 -13.65 -10.23
CA SER A 192 -13.90 -12.59 -9.95
C SER A 192 -13.65 -11.98 -8.59
N GLY A 193 -14.21 -10.79 -8.37
CA GLY A 193 -13.99 -10.11 -7.10
C GLY A 193 -14.62 -8.74 -7.05
N THR A 194 -14.05 -7.89 -6.20
CA THR A 194 -14.49 -6.52 -5.99
C THR A 194 -13.32 -5.54 -5.97
N ILE A 195 -13.57 -4.35 -6.49
CA ILE A 195 -12.72 -3.18 -6.37
C ILE A 195 -13.55 -2.13 -5.64
N ALA A 196 -13.05 -1.60 -4.52
CA ALA A 196 -13.76 -0.61 -3.72
C ALA A 196 -12.82 0.55 -3.33
N PRO A 197 -13.28 1.81 -3.33
CA PRO A 197 -12.50 2.93 -2.83
C PRO A 197 -11.97 2.64 -1.43
N ARG A 198 -10.70 2.98 -1.18
CA ARG A 198 -10.07 2.81 0.13
C ARG A 198 -10.67 3.79 1.13
N ALA A 199 -10.89 3.34 2.37
CA ALA A 199 -11.50 4.14 3.44
C ALA A 199 -10.67 5.38 3.83
N SER A 200 -9.38 5.42 3.49
CA SER A 200 -8.51 6.60 3.69
C SER A 200 -8.94 7.85 2.90
N GLY A 201 -9.88 7.72 1.96
CA GLY A 201 -10.30 8.82 1.07
C GLY A 201 -9.27 9.16 -0.01
N LYS A 202 -8.22 8.37 -0.16
CA LYS A 202 -7.19 8.55 -1.19
C LYS A 202 -7.60 7.88 -2.51
N ASN A 203 -6.96 8.24 -3.58
CA ASN A 203 -7.25 7.75 -4.94
C ASN A 203 -6.69 6.32 -5.17
N VAL A 204 -7.01 5.43 -4.29
CA VAL A 204 -6.61 4.02 -4.32
C VAL A 204 -7.84 3.16 -4.05
N PHE A 205 -7.91 2.03 -4.71
CA PHE A 205 -8.93 1.03 -4.47
C PHE A 205 -8.33 -0.17 -3.75
N ASN A 206 -9.05 -0.73 -2.78
CA ASN A 206 -8.80 -2.06 -2.28
C ASN A 206 -9.38 -3.07 -3.28
N THR A 207 -8.64 -4.13 -3.55
CA THR A 207 -9.05 -5.22 -4.43
C THR A 207 -9.10 -6.51 -3.65
N SER A 208 -10.18 -7.27 -3.83
CA SER A 208 -10.31 -8.64 -3.32
C SER A 208 -10.83 -9.51 -4.45
N LEU A 209 -10.21 -10.67 -4.65
CA LEU A 209 -10.62 -11.59 -5.70
C LEU A 209 -10.48 -13.05 -5.26
N THR A 210 -11.24 -13.91 -5.95
CA THR A 210 -11.15 -15.36 -5.84
C THR A 210 -10.81 -15.89 -7.22
N PHE A 211 -9.75 -16.68 -7.30
CA PHE A 211 -9.39 -17.41 -8.50
C PHE A 211 -10.34 -18.61 -8.67
N GLY A 212 -10.69 -18.91 -9.91
CA GLY A 212 -11.45 -20.10 -10.27
C GLY A 212 -10.62 -21.38 -10.15
N LEU A 213 -11.11 -22.45 -10.75
CA LEU A 213 -10.40 -23.72 -10.83
C LEU A 213 -9.15 -23.63 -11.74
N ALA A 214 -8.44 -24.73 -11.88
CA ALA A 214 -7.40 -24.85 -12.90
C ALA A 214 -7.97 -24.43 -14.28
N PRO A 215 -7.22 -23.69 -15.11
CA PRO A 215 -5.77 -23.52 -15.07
C PRO A 215 -5.27 -22.30 -14.26
N CYS A 216 -6.05 -21.72 -13.35
CA CYS A 216 -5.54 -20.64 -12.51
C CYS A 216 -4.33 -21.09 -11.68
N ALA A 217 -3.33 -20.22 -11.50
CA ALA A 217 -2.13 -20.52 -10.71
C ALA A 217 -2.41 -20.73 -9.22
N LEU A 218 -3.51 -20.16 -8.72
CA LEU A 218 -3.98 -20.28 -7.33
C LEU A 218 -5.43 -20.80 -7.31
N PRO A 219 -5.69 -22.08 -7.69
CA PRO A 219 -7.04 -22.60 -7.85
C PRO A 219 -7.86 -22.48 -6.55
N ASN A 220 -9.05 -21.88 -6.63
CA ASN A 220 -9.98 -21.65 -5.51
C ASN A 220 -9.40 -20.82 -4.35
N GLN A 221 -8.32 -20.07 -4.55
CA GLN A 221 -7.72 -19.24 -3.51
C GLN A 221 -8.15 -17.79 -3.65
N ASN A 222 -8.12 -17.10 -2.52
CA ASN A 222 -8.37 -15.66 -2.45
C ASN A 222 -7.05 -14.90 -2.50
N ALA A 223 -7.11 -13.72 -3.13
CA ALA A 223 -6.02 -12.75 -3.09
C ALA A 223 -6.58 -11.36 -2.81
N THR A 224 -5.79 -10.54 -2.15
CA THR A 224 -6.14 -9.15 -1.83
C THR A 224 -5.01 -8.21 -2.21
N GLY A 225 -5.35 -6.96 -2.47
CA GLY A 225 -4.35 -5.97 -2.83
C GLY A 225 -4.96 -4.63 -3.21
N ILE A 226 -4.38 -4.00 -4.21
CA ILE A 226 -4.76 -2.66 -4.63
C ILE A 226 -5.05 -2.59 -6.12
N ALA A 227 -5.84 -1.57 -6.50
CA ALA A 227 -5.93 -1.09 -7.87
C ALA A 227 -5.76 0.43 -7.90
N VAL A 228 -5.13 0.92 -8.95
CA VAL A 228 -4.99 2.35 -9.25
C VAL A 228 -5.26 2.60 -10.72
N ALA A 229 -5.95 3.71 -11.00
CA ALA A 229 -6.19 4.19 -12.35
C ALA A 229 -5.43 5.51 -12.55
N TYR A 230 -4.44 5.49 -13.43
CA TYR A 230 -3.60 6.64 -13.73
C TYR A 230 -4.08 7.35 -15.00
N PRO A 231 -4.70 8.55 -14.91
CA PRO A 231 -4.89 9.38 -16.09
C PRO A 231 -3.53 9.82 -16.64
N LEU A 232 -3.33 9.61 -17.93
CA LEU A 232 -2.11 9.96 -18.64
C LEU A 232 -2.30 11.29 -19.38
N THR A 233 -1.19 12.01 -19.62
CA THR A 233 -1.19 13.23 -20.42
C THR A 233 -1.62 13.02 -21.87
N THR A 234 -1.61 11.76 -22.33
CA THR A 234 -2.12 11.36 -23.66
C THR A 234 -3.64 11.27 -23.77
N GLY A 235 -4.37 11.56 -22.67
CA GLY A 235 -5.83 11.40 -22.59
C GLY A 235 -6.29 9.96 -22.33
N ARG A 236 -5.37 9.01 -22.22
CA ARG A 236 -5.65 7.61 -21.86
C ARG A 236 -5.61 7.43 -20.36
N THR A 237 -6.12 6.30 -19.88
CA THR A 237 -6.01 5.88 -18.48
C THR A 237 -5.30 4.53 -18.40
N GLN A 238 -4.29 4.42 -17.56
CA GLN A 238 -3.63 3.15 -17.25
C GLN A 238 -4.22 2.58 -15.95
N LEU A 239 -4.70 1.34 -16.00
CA LEU A 239 -5.10 0.55 -14.83
C LEU A 239 -3.97 -0.38 -14.43
N ILE A 240 -3.63 -0.38 -13.15
CA ILE A 240 -2.73 -1.35 -12.51
C ILE A 240 -3.50 -2.01 -11.38
N VAL A 241 -3.54 -3.33 -11.37
CA VAL A 241 -4.08 -4.13 -10.26
C VAL A 241 -2.98 -5.06 -9.79
N ALA A 242 -2.71 -5.09 -8.49
CA ALA A 242 -1.75 -6.01 -7.89
C ALA A 242 -2.32 -6.61 -6.62
N VAL A 243 -2.17 -7.91 -6.48
CA VAL A 243 -2.71 -8.70 -5.36
C VAL A 243 -1.71 -9.74 -4.89
N THR A 244 -1.84 -10.16 -3.64
CA THR A 244 -1.08 -11.29 -3.06
C THR A 244 -2.04 -12.23 -2.35
N ASP A 245 -1.65 -13.50 -2.23
CA ASP A 245 -2.27 -14.42 -1.28
C ASP A 245 -2.01 -13.95 0.17
N ALA A 246 -2.79 -14.45 1.12
CA ALA A 246 -2.69 -14.06 2.53
C ALA A 246 -1.30 -14.37 3.15
N ALA A 247 -0.65 -15.43 2.69
CA ALA A 247 0.70 -15.81 3.15
C ALA A 247 1.81 -15.00 2.46
N ARG A 248 1.47 -14.20 1.44
CA ARG A 248 2.42 -13.45 0.62
C ARG A 248 3.49 -14.37 0.00
N THR A 249 3.06 -15.52 -0.48
CA THR A 249 3.92 -16.49 -1.17
C THR A 249 3.79 -16.37 -2.69
N VAL A 250 2.63 -15.95 -3.15
CA VAL A 250 2.33 -15.74 -4.57
C VAL A 250 1.67 -14.37 -4.74
N GLY A 251 2.06 -13.67 -5.79
CA GLY A 251 1.47 -12.41 -6.21
C GLY A 251 1.07 -12.44 -7.67
N ALA A 252 0.10 -11.63 -8.02
CA ALA A 252 -0.32 -11.42 -9.39
C ALA A 252 -0.53 -9.92 -9.65
N ALA A 253 -0.16 -9.46 -10.83
CA ALA A 253 -0.48 -8.12 -11.27
C ALA A 253 -0.90 -8.12 -12.73
N VAL A 254 -1.78 -7.18 -13.06
CA VAL A 254 -2.21 -6.89 -14.43
C VAL A 254 -2.13 -5.40 -14.71
N VAL A 255 -1.76 -5.06 -15.93
CA VAL A 255 -1.62 -3.68 -16.40
C VAL A 255 -2.30 -3.52 -17.74
N GLY A 256 -3.12 -2.51 -17.89
CA GLY A 256 -3.81 -2.21 -19.14
C GLY A 256 -4.03 -0.71 -19.32
N THR A 257 -4.39 -0.33 -20.55
CA THR A 257 -4.62 1.07 -20.89
C THR A 257 -5.85 1.17 -21.80
N ARG A 258 -6.71 2.13 -21.55
CA ARG A 258 -7.86 2.46 -22.42
C ARG A 258 -7.98 3.95 -22.67
#